data_ae56037028136eb7b2ed48f1c35d5dbe
#
_entry.id   ae56037028136eb7b2ed48f1c35d5dbe
#
_cell.length_a   1.000
_cell.length_b   1.000
_cell.length_c   1.000
_cell.angle_alpha   90.00
_cell.angle_beta   90.00
_cell.angle_gamma   90.00
#
_symmetry.space_group_name_H-M   'P 1'
#
loop_
_entity.id
_entity.type
_entity.pdbx_description
1 polymer ?
#
loop_
_entity_poly.entity_id
_entity_poly.type
_entity_poly.pdbx_seq_one_letter_code
_entity_poly.pdbx_strand_id
1 'polypeptide(L)'
;MTPLRRPRLWRRCVLAVVAAALPAAIATAVISPTADASVPPPPDGWSLVWSDDFNGSAGSLPSSANWIIDTGHSYPGGPGNWGTGEIQRYTADPANVSLDGGGNLRITPIKSGSGEWTSARIETQRTNFKPADGRVLRIEGRIQMPNVTGSPALGYWPAFWALGAPYRGNYQNWPAIGEFDIMENVNGLNSVWGVLHCGVNPGGDCQETNGIGANRACPGSSCQSAMHTYRFEWDRSVSPNQLRWYVDGQQFHSISQNQLSATTWSNMTGHAGYFLLLNVAMGGAFPNGVSGQSTPTASTVSGRPMVVDYVAVWQSGSGGGGGDDNTPPPTGGGVDARSTIQAENYQAQSGTQLETTTDSGGGQDVGYINNGNWLRYDNVDFGSTPVGVKSNGTGAVIVRRRVSPGQIWSGRWCLGRVG
;
A
#
# COMPACT_ATOMS: atom_id res chain seq x y z
N MET A 1 15.98 -105.64 25.76
CA MET A 1 15.07 -105.10 24.77
C MET A 1 15.40 -103.60 24.62
N THR A 2 16.14 -103.29 23.58
CA THR A 2 16.73 -101.94 23.36
C THR A 2 15.91 -101.20 22.33
N PRO A 3 15.56 -99.93 22.53
CA PRO A 3 14.92 -99.18 21.47
C PRO A 3 15.91 -98.38 20.61
N LEU A 4 15.61 -98.42 19.36
CA LEU A 4 16.31 -97.78 18.23
C LEU A 4 16.33 -96.23 18.32
N ARG A 5 17.51 -95.64 18.20
CA ARG A 5 17.69 -94.19 18.00
C ARG A 5 17.43 -93.81 16.54
N ARG A 6 16.59 -92.79 16.32
CA ARG A 6 16.39 -92.09 15.03
C ARG A 6 17.32 -90.88 14.93
N PRO A 7 17.95 -90.61 13.74
CA PRO A 7 18.78 -89.41 13.58
C PRO A 7 17.98 -88.11 13.41
N ARG A 8 18.46 -87.07 14.03
CA ARG A 8 17.92 -85.72 13.85
C ARG A 8 18.53 -85.05 12.59
N LEU A 9 17.66 -84.72 11.60
CA LEU A 9 18.01 -83.85 10.48
C LEU A 9 18.04 -82.43 10.96
N TRP A 10 19.21 -81.79 10.86
CA TRP A 10 19.32 -80.32 11.03
C TRP A 10 18.92 -79.63 9.73
N ARG A 11 17.81 -78.93 9.75
CA ARG A 11 17.46 -77.97 8.70
C ARG A 11 18.20 -76.65 9.00
N ARG A 12 19.10 -76.28 8.13
CA ARG A 12 19.71 -74.93 8.09
C ARG A 12 18.70 -73.97 7.49
N CYS A 13 18.18 -73.03 8.34
CA CYS A 13 17.45 -71.91 7.85
C CYS A 13 18.44 -70.85 7.35
N VAL A 14 18.43 -70.59 6.06
CA VAL A 14 19.09 -69.40 5.47
C VAL A 14 18.16 -68.21 5.64
N LEU A 15 18.54 -67.24 6.53
CA LEU A 15 17.86 -65.95 6.57
C LEU A 15 18.37 -65.13 5.37
N ALA A 16 17.49 -64.89 4.40
CA ALA A 16 17.70 -63.85 3.40
C ALA A 16 17.32 -62.47 3.99
N VAL A 17 18.31 -61.63 4.25
CA VAL A 17 18.08 -60.23 4.62
C VAL A 17 17.78 -59.46 3.34
N VAL A 18 16.51 -59.09 3.12
CA VAL A 18 16.11 -58.18 2.05
C VAL A 18 16.31 -56.75 2.61
N ALA A 19 17.36 -56.07 2.19
CA ALA A 19 17.55 -54.65 2.44
C ALA A 19 16.59 -53.84 1.55
N ALA A 20 15.50 -53.36 2.09
CA ALA A 20 14.63 -52.40 1.42
C ALA A 20 15.28 -51.04 1.46
N ALA A 21 15.86 -50.58 0.36
CA ALA A 21 16.29 -49.21 0.17
C ALA A 21 15.05 -48.31 -0.02
N LEU A 22 14.71 -47.53 0.99
CA LEU A 22 13.73 -46.45 0.86
C LEU A 22 14.39 -45.28 0.09
N PRO A 23 13.79 -44.79 -0.98
CA PRO A 23 14.27 -43.55 -1.61
C PRO A 23 13.93 -42.37 -0.66
N ALA A 24 14.96 -41.69 -0.18
CA ALA A 24 14.80 -40.41 0.48
C ALA A 24 14.31 -39.39 -0.56
N ALA A 25 13.02 -39.07 -0.55
CA ALA A 25 12.49 -37.95 -1.31
C ALA A 25 13.02 -36.65 -0.66
N ILE A 26 14.03 -36.04 -1.29
CA ILE A 26 14.43 -34.67 -0.95
C ILE A 26 13.30 -33.74 -1.43
N ALA A 27 12.44 -33.34 -0.50
CA ALA A 27 11.49 -32.27 -0.74
C ALA A 27 12.29 -30.98 -0.87
N THR A 28 12.62 -30.57 -2.09
CA THR A 28 13.06 -29.20 -2.35
C THR A 28 11.88 -28.29 -2.08
N ALA A 29 11.91 -27.58 -0.95
CA ALA A 29 11.00 -26.47 -0.70
C ALA A 29 11.24 -25.43 -1.82
N VAL A 30 10.31 -25.35 -2.76
CA VAL A 30 10.26 -24.25 -3.72
C VAL A 30 9.84 -23.04 -2.91
N ILE A 31 10.81 -22.24 -2.46
CA ILE A 31 10.55 -20.90 -1.96
C ILE A 31 10.06 -20.13 -3.20
N SER A 32 8.74 -20.01 -3.34
CA SER A 32 8.17 -19.06 -4.29
C SER A 32 8.63 -17.67 -3.82
N PRO A 33 9.32 -16.88 -4.65
CA PRO A 33 9.58 -15.51 -4.28
C PRO A 33 8.21 -14.85 -4.06
N THR A 34 7.97 -14.39 -2.85
CA THR A 34 6.90 -13.43 -2.59
C THR A 34 7.13 -12.30 -3.57
N ALA A 35 6.12 -11.96 -4.35
CA ALA A 35 6.22 -10.79 -5.20
C ALA A 35 6.45 -9.61 -4.25
N ASP A 36 7.63 -9.00 -4.32
CA ASP A 36 7.91 -7.79 -3.56
C ASP A 36 6.78 -6.81 -3.84
N ALA A 37 6.21 -6.25 -2.79
CA ALA A 37 5.28 -5.16 -2.90
C ALA A 37 5.96 -4.06 -3.71
N SER A 38 5.33 -3.61 -4.77
CA SER A 38 5.89 -2.56 -5.61
C SER A 38 4.86 -1.47 -5.82
N VAL A 39 5.31 -0.24 -5.65
CA VAL A 39 4.52 0.95 -5.96
C VAL A 39 4.02 0.85 -7.40
N PRO A 40 2.73 1.04 -7.68
CA PRO A 40 2.24 1.10 -9.05
C PRO A 40 2.96 2.17 -9.86
N PRO A 41 3.23 1.92 -11.14
CA PRO A 41 3.79 2.96 -12.00
C PRO A 41 2.84 4.17 -12.06
N PRO A 42 3.40 5.38 -12.30
CA PRO A 42 2.57 6.55 -12.52
C PRO A 42 1.56 6.31 -13.64
N PRO A 43 0.32 6.81 -13.53
CA PRO A 43 -0.60 6.87 -14.67
C PRO A 43 -0.02 7.70 -15.82
N ASP A 44 -0.54 7.53 -17.04
CA ASP A 44 -0.11 8.32 -18.20
C ASP A 44 -0.24 9.81 -17.93
N GLY A 45 0.82 10.56 -18.25
CA GLY A 45 0.89 11.99 -17.99
C GLY A 45 1.15 12.37 -16.52
N TRP A 46 1.43 11.39 -15.65
CA TRP A 46 1.81 11.62 -14.26
C TRP A 46 3.26 11.26 -14.01
N SER A 47 3.85 11.85 -13.00
CA SER A 47 5.21 11.53 -12.52
C SER A 47 5.19 11.17 -11.04
N LEU A 48 6.00 10.19 -10.66
CA LEU A 48 6.23 9.84 -9.27
C LEU A 48 6.98 10.98 -8.58
N VAL A 49 6.44 11.45 -7.47
CA VAL A 49 7.01 12.52 -6.64
C VAL A 49 7.80 11.95 -5.46
N TRP A 50 7.27 10.89 -4.87
CA TRP A 50 7.85 10.19 -3.73
C TRP A 50 7.12 8.88 -3.51
N SER A 51 7.82 7.87 -2.96
CA SER A 51 7.19 6.64 -2.52
C SER A 51 8.03 5.90 -1.51
N ASP A 52 7.39 5.00 -0.77
CA ASP A 52 8.01 3.93 -0.01
C ASP A 52 7.19 2.65 -0.19
N ASP A 53 7.83 1.58 -0.60
CA ASP A 53 7.25 0.24 -0.79
C ASP A 53 7.60 -0.70 0.36
N PHE A 54 8.17 -0.17 1.42
CA PHE A 54 8.51 -0.85 2.66
C PHE A 54 9.34 -2.14 2.48
N ASN A 55 10.15 -2.18 1.42
CA ASN A 55 11.08 -3.28 1.21
C ASN A 55 12.20 -3.25 2.25
N GLY A 56 12.48 -4.41 2.85
CA GLY A 56 13.52 -4.55 3.87
C GLY A 56 13.40 -5.83 4.66
N SER A 57 14.35 -6.06 5.56
CA SER A 57 14.39 -7.28 6.35
C SER A 57 13.27 -7.33 7.40
N ALA A 58 12.69 -8.51 7.61
CA ALA A 58 11.69 -8.72 8.65
C ALA A 58 12.21 -8.26 10.03
N GLY A 59 11.38 -7.52 10.76
CA GLY A 59 11.70 -6.96 12.07
C GLY A 59 12.55 -5.68 12.06
N SER A 60 13.00 -5.19 10.88
CA SER A 60 13.67 -3.89 10.81
C SER A 60 12.66 -2.73 10.89
N LEU A 61 13.12 -1.58 11.35
CA LEU A 61 12.34 -0.35 11.32
C LEU A 61 12.24 0.19 9.89
N PRO A 62 11.20 0.99 9.55
CA PRO A 62 11.16 1.70 8.28
C PRO A 62 12.34 2.66 8.14
N SER A 63 12.73 2.95 6.91
CA SER A 63 13.91 3.78 6.62
C SER A 63 13.82 5.17 7.26
N SER A 64 14.80 5.52 8.09
CA SER A 64 14.91 6.86 8.68
C SER A 64 15.19 7.97 7.65
N ALA A 65 15.56 7.62 6.42
CA ALA A 65 15.65 8.58 5.32
C ALA A 65 14.25 9.05 4.85
N ASN A 66 13.23 8.19 5.03
CA ASN A 66 11.86 8.48 4.65
C ASN A 66 10.98 8.87 5.83
N TRP A 67 11.21 8.28 7.02
CA TRP A 67 10.29 8.37 8.14
C TRP A 67 10.95 8.83 9.44
N ILE A 68 10.22 9.62 10.20
CA ILE A 68 10.45 9.91 11.61
C ILE A 68 9.49 9.03 12.40
N ILE A 69 9.94 8.41 13.48
CA ILE A 69 9.08 7.67 14.40
C ILE A 69 8.82 8.54 15.62
N ASP A 70 7.56 8.94 15.80
CA ASP A 70 7.14 9.71 16.97
C ASP A 70 7.07 8.81 18.20
N THR A 71 7.41 9.36 19.38
CA THR A 71 7.40 8.61 20.63
C THR A 71 6.73 9.39 21.75
N GLY A 72 6.20 8.66 22.74
CA GLY A 72 5.52 9.28 23.89
C GLY A 72 4.04 9.48 23.70
N HIS A 73 3.47 10.45 24.43
CA HIS A 73 2.05 10.78 24.44
C HIS A 73 1.75 12.16 23.79
N SER A 74 2.77 12.83 23.28
CA SER A 74 2.68 14.13 22.64
C SER A 74 3.98 14.51 21.96
N TYR A 75 3.96 15.48 21.06
CA TYR A 75 5.17 16.21 20.68
C TYR A 75 5.68 17.05 21.87
N PRO A 76 6.98 17.33 21.97
CA PRO A 76 7.50 18.29 22.94
C PRO A 76 6.83 19.66 22.79
N GLY A 77 6.08 20.09 23.82
CA GLY A 77 5.29 21.33 23.76
C GLY A 77 3.97 21.26 23.02
N GLY A 78 3.60 20.11 22.49
CA GLY A 78 2.31 19.84 21.87
C GLY A 78 1.22 19.47 22.88
N PRO A 79 -0.03 19.30 22.41
CA PRO A 79 -1.14 18.91 23.28
C PRO A 79 -0.93 17.48 23.79
N GLY A 80 -1.26 17.27 25.07
CA GLY A 80 -1.20 15.95 25.70
C GLY A 80 -2.15 14.96 25.03
N ASN A 81 -1.82 13.67 25.09
CA ASN A 81 -2.58 12.59 24.45
C ASN A 81 -2.90 12.90 22.99
N TRP A 82 -1.90 13.47 22.29
CA TRP A 82 -1.92 13.88 20.89
C TRP A 82 -3.07 14.83 20.50
N GLY A 83 -3.71 15.47 21.49
CA GLY A 83 -4.83 16.40 21.31
C GLY A 83 -6.20 15.73 21.20
N THR A 84 -6.27 14.43 21.06
CA THR A 84 -7.48 13.64 20.78
C THR A 84 -7.92 12.78 21.97
N GLY A 85 -7.13 12.73 23.05
CA GLY A 85 -7.40 11.90 24.21
C GLY A 85 -7.09 10.41 24.00
N GLU A 86 -6.36 10.06 22.96
CA GLU A 86 -5.84 8.71 22.74
C GLU A 86 -4.91 8.27 23.87
N ILE A 87 -4.89 6.98 24.20
CA ILE A 87 -4.32 6.51 25.47
C ILE A 87 -2.97 5.77 25.32
N GLN A 88 -2.60 5.32 24.13
CA GLN A 88 -1.36 4.59 23.91
C GLN A 88 -0.14 5.51 24.01
N ARG A 89 0.97 4.92 24.39
CA ARG A 89 2.28 5.50 24.20
C ARG A 89 2.86 5.05 22.86
N TYR A 90 3.24 5.96 22.00
CA TYR A 90 3.94 5.62 20.77
C TYR A 90 5.40 5.31 21.04
N THR A 91 5.95 4.33 20.34
CA THR A 91 7.32 3.81 20.52
C THR A 91 7.99 3.53 19.18
N ALA A 92 9.31 3.44 19.20
CA ALA A 92 10.14 2.92 18.10
C ALA A 92 10.50 1.43 18.30
N ASP A 93 9.75 0.70 19.13
CA ASP A 93 9.98 -0.73 19.34
C ASP A 93 9.54 -1.50 18.06
N PRO A 94 10.38 -2.41 17.52
CA PRO A 94 10.01 -3.27 16.40
C PRO A 94 8.74 -4.11 16.61
N ALA A 95 8.34 -4.34 17.86
CA ALA A 95 7.06 -4.96 18.16
C ALA A 95 5.87 -4.06 17.78
N ASN A 96 6.02 -2.72 17.85
CA ASN A 96 4.97 -1.78 17.48
C ASN A 96 5.08 -1.30 16.02
N VAL A 97 6.29 -1.20 15.46
CA VAL A 97 6.51 -0.77 14.08
C VAL A 97 7.67 -1.53 13.47
N SER A 98 7.42 -2.27 12.40
CA SER A 98 8.48 -3.02 11.69
C SER A 98 8.06 -3.40 10.29
N LEU A 99 9.06 -3.68 9.46
CA LEU A 99 8.88 -4.33 8.15
C LEU A 99 8.65 -5.82 8.37
N ASP A 100 7.83 -6.45 7.52
CA ASP A 100 7.53 -7.87 7.62
C ASP A 100 8.46 -8.77 6.79
N GLY A 101 9.34 -8.18 5.98
CA GLY A 101 10.24 -8.89 5.05
C GLY A 101 9.58 -9.34 3.75
N GLY A 102 8.29 -9.04 3.57
CA GLY A 102 7.50 -9.31 2.37
C GLY A 102 7.03 -8.03 1.67
N GLY A 103 7.70 -6.88 1.94
CA GLY A 103 7.36 -5.59 1.36
C GLY A 103 6.22 -4.86 2.06
N ASN A 104 5.96 -5.13 3.34
CA ASN A 104 4.95 -4.39 4.07
C ASN A 104 5.50 -3.80 5.38
N LEU A 105 4.98 -2.64 5.73
CA LEU A 105 5.07 -2.07 7.06
C LEU A 105 3.92 -2.61 7.93
N ARG A 106 4.22 -2.89 9.19
CA ARG A 106 3.22 -3.26 10.20
C ARG A 106 3.27 -2.26 11.35
N ILE A 107 2.11 -1.70 11.71
CA ILE A 107 1.92 -0.89 12.91
C ILE A 107 0.98 -1.64 13.83
N THR A 108 1.47 -2.06 15.00
CA THR A 108 0.81 -3.02 15.88
C THR A 108 0.55 -2.43 17.26
N PRO A 109 -0.69 -2.15 17.64
CA PRO A 109 -1.03 -1.81 19.03
C PRO A 109 -0.88 -3.02 19.93
N ILE A 110 -0.17 -2.85 21.05
CA ILE A 110 0.12 -3.91 22.01
C ILE A 110 -0.29 -3.45 23.41
N LYS A 111 -1.01 -4.31 24.11
CA LYS A 111 -1.37 -4.12 25.52
C LYS A 111 -0.41 -4.95 26.39
N SER A 112 0.27 -4.31 27.30
CA SER A 112 1.13 -4.97 28.29
C SER A 112 0.34 -5.74 29.34
N GLY A 113 1.02 -6.59 30.12
CA GLY A 113 0.43 -7.27 31.25
C GLY A 113 -0.03 -6.31 32.37
N SER A 114 0.50 -5.10 32.44
CA SER A 114 0.05 -4.02 33.34
C SER A 114 -1.15 -3.24 32.81
N GLY A 115 -1.58 -3.50 31.58
CA GLY A 115 -2.72 -2.82 30.95
C GLY A 115 -2.37 -1.58 30.14
N GLU A 116 -1.11 -1.18 30.08
CA GLU A 116 -0.65 -0.06 29.24
C GLU A 116 -0.69 -0.45 27.75
N TRP A 117 -1.16 0.48 26.93
CA TRP A 117 -1.12 0.33 25.47
C TRP A 117 0.09 1.05 24.88
N THR A 118 0.79 0.36 24.00
CA THR A 118 1.82 0.94 23.11
C THR A 118 1.41 0.74 21.66
N SER A 119 1.88 1.63 20.78
CA SER A 119 1.66 1.55 19.34
C SER A 119 2.75 2.34 18.61
N ALA A 120 2.55 2.64 17.34
CA ALA A 120 3.46 3.51 16.62
C ALA A 120 2.72 4.56 15.78
N ARG A 121 3.42 5.69 15.61
CA ARG A 121 3.11 6.79 14.71
C ARG A 121 4.39 7.15 13.97
N ILE A 122 4.31 7.19 12.66
CA ILE A 122 5.42 7.61 11.80
C ILE A 122 4.99 8.73 10.90
N GLU A 123 5.90 9.65 10.62
CA GLU A 123 5.67 10.77 9.72
C GLU A 123 6.79 10.90 8.69
N THR A 124 6.48 11.34 7.47
CA THR A 124 7.51 11.49 6.44
C THR A 124 8.53 12.56 6.81
N GLN A 125 9.82 12.33 6.52
CA GLN A 125 10.86 13.36 6.57
C GLN A 125 10.49 14.54 5.66
N ARG A 126 9.97 14.24 4.50
CA ARG A 126 9.51 15.22 3.52
C ARG A 126 8.24 15.92 3.98
N THR A 127 8.17 17.26 3.83
CA THR A 127 7.07 18.12 4.32
C THR A 127 6.43 18.98 3.23
N ASN A 128 6.80 18.80 1.97
CA ASN A 128 6.39 19.68 0.88
C ASN A 128 5.52 18.99 -0.17
N PHE A 129 4.67 18.07 0.26
CA PHE A 129 3.66 17.50 -0.62
C PHE A 129 2.58 18.54 -0.92
N LYS A 130 2.67 19.12 -2.12
CA LYS A 130 1.76 20.16 -2.60
C LYS A 130 1.76 20.14 -4.12
N PRO A 131 0.60 20.22 -4.79
CA PRO A 131 0.58 20.29 -6.24
C PRO A 131 1.14 21.63 -6.73
N ALA A 132 1.91 21.59 -7.80
CA ALA A 132 2.25 22.80 -8.54
C ALA A 132 0.98 23.45 -9.14
N ASP A 133 1.07 24.71 -9.53
CA ASP A 133 -0.07 25.42 -10.14
C ASP A 133 -0.49 24.72 -11.44
N GLY A 134 -1.79 24.56 -11.63
CA GLY A 134 -2.37 23.89 -12.79
C GLY A 134 -2.16 22.36 -12.80
N ARG A 135 -1.81 21.74 -11.68
CA ARG A 135 -1.57 20.30 -11.57
C ARG A 135 -2.42 19.65 -10.48
N VAL A 136 -2.47 18.32 -10.52
CA VAL A 136 -3.09 17.50 -9.49
C VAL A 136 -2.00 16.75 -8.73
N LEU A 137 -2.04 16.78 -7.40
CA LEU A 137 -1.27 15.90 -6.54
C LEU A 137 -2.16 14.75 -6.10
N ARG A 138 -1.68 13.52 -6.25
CA ARG A 138 -2.32 12.30 -5.78
C ARG A 138 -1.45 11.68 -4.68
N ILE A 139 -2.05 11.42 -3.53
CA ILE A 139 -1.45 10.70 -2.41
C ILE A 139 -2.24 9.41 -2.24
N GLU A 140 -1.58 8.27 -2.23
CA GLU A 140 -2.24 6.97 -2.13
C GLU A 140 -1.46 6.03 -1.21
N GLY A 141 -2.18 5.28 -0.39
CA GLY A 141 -1.65 4.16 0.37
C GLY A 141 -2.46 2.90 0.09
N ARG A 142 -1.77 1.76 -0.05
CA ARG A 142 -2.41 0.45 -0.12
C ARG A 142 -2.29 -0.20 1.25
N ILE A 143 -3.44 -0.31 1.94
CA ILE A 143 -3.49 -0.58 3.37
C ILE A 143 -4.55 -1.63 3.68
N GLN A 144 -4.23 -2.58 4.56
CA GLN A 144 -5.20 -3.40 5.28
C GLN A 144 -5.33 -2.83 6.69
N MET A 145 -6.53 -2.42 7.06
CA MET A 145 -6.83 -2.00 8.43
C MET A 145 -6.67 -3.17 9.41
N PRO A 146 -6.49 -2.94 10.73
CA PRO A 146 -6.38 -4.01 11.70
C PRO A 146 -7.49 -5.04 11.54
N ASN A 147 -7.12 -6.30 11.31
CA ASN A 147 -8.09 -7.37 11.07
C ASN A 147 -8.72 -7.83 12.40
N VAL A 148 -9.60 -6.99 12.88
CA VAL A 148 -10.39 -7.19 14.11
C VAL A 148 -11.70 -6.40 13.99
N THR A 149 -12.80 -6.97 14.48
CA THR A 149 -14.15 -6.38 14.39
C THR A 149 -14.94 -6.63 15.67
N GLY A 150 -16.05 -5.91 15.85
CA GLY A 150 -16.94 -6.04 17.01
C GLY A 150 -16.29 -5.63 18.33
N SER A 151 -16.73 -6.22 19.45
CA SER A 151 -16.22 -5.87 20.79
C SER A 151 -14.70 -6.00 20.93
N PRO A 152 -14.01 -6.97 20.30
CA PRO A 152 -12.54 -7.04 20.30
C PRO A 152 -11.83 -5.86 19.63
N ALA A 153 -12.51 -5.09 18.78
CA ALA A 153 -11.93 -3.98 18.05
C ALA A 153 -12.16 -2.61 18.69
N LEU A 154 -12.94 -2.54 19.77
CA LEU A 154 -13.28 -1.27 20.39
C LEU A 154 -12.01 -0.51 20.84
N GLY A 155 -11.89 0.72 20.36
CA GLY A 155 -10.76 1.58 20.62
C GLY A 155 -9.66 1.57 19.57
N TYR A 156 -9.64 0.63 18.61
CA TYR A 156 -8.72 0.71 17.48
C TYR A 156 -9.05 1.92 16.61
N TRP A 157 -8.01 2.70 16.28
CA TRP A 157 -8.13 3.90 15.43
C TRP A 157 -6.92 4.00 14.49
N PRO A 158 -6.88 3.23 13.41
CA PRO A 158 -5.88 3.37 12.37
C PRO A 158 -6.14 4.62 11.53
N ALA A 159 -5.05 5.30 11.12
CA ALA A 159 -5.10 6.46 10.25
C ALA A 159 -3.94 6.51 9.25
N PHE A 160 -4.26 7.00 8.05
CA PHE A 160 -3.35 7.47 7.02
C PHE A 160 -3.79 8.87 6.61
N TRP A 161 -2.97 9.87 6.86
CA TRP A 161 -3.35 11.26 6.81
C TRP A 161 -2.20 12.19 6.46
N ALA A 162 -2.49 13.46 6.22
CA ALA A 162 -1.52 14.48 5.88
C ALA A 162 -1.76 15.74 6.71
N LEU A 163 -0.69 16.30 7.28
CA LEU A 163 -0.75 17.47 8.14
C LEU A 163 0.10 18.61 7.58
N GLY A 164 -0.39 19.83 7.66
CA GLY A 164 0.29 21.02 7.15
C GLY A 164 1.69 21.19 7.73
N ALA A 165 2.69 21.41 6.87
CA ALA A 165 4.10 21.53 7.25
C ALA A 165 4.37 22.49 8.42
N PRO A 166 3.66 23.64 8.58
CA PRO A 166 3.88 24.55 9.69
C PRO A 166 3.52 23.95 11.06
N TYR A 167 2.89 22.80 11.14
CA TYR A 167 2.66 22.12 12.42
C TYR A 167 3.97 21.65 13.05
N ARG A 168 4.94 21.21 12.24
CA ARG A 168 6.23 20.73 12.72
C ARG A 168 7.04 21.88 13.35
N GLY A 169 7.28 21.81 14.63
CA GLY A 169 7.94 22.85 15.43
C GLY A 169 7.01 23.93 16.01
N ASN A 170 5.72 23.95 15.63
CA ASN A 170 4.68 24.77 16.24
C ASN A 170 3.39 23.94 16.39
N TYR A 171 3.32 23.15 17.41
CA TYR A 171 2.26 22.18 17.65
C TYR A 171 0.96 22.77 18.23
N GLN A 172 0.73 24.08 18.05
CA GLN A 172 -0.43 24.82 18.54
C GLN A 172 -1.26 25.48 17.42
N ASN A 173 -0.86 25.34 16.16
CA ASN A 173 -1.47 26.03 15.02
C ASN A 173 -2.51 25.19 14.25
N TRP A 174 -2.85 24.01 14.78
CA TRP A 174 -3.99 23.24 14.30
C TRP A 174 -5.31 23.93 14.69
N PRO A 175 -6.36 23.92 13.84
CA PRO A 175 -6.47 23.28 12.53
C PRO A 175 -6.16 24.23 11.34
N ALA A 176 -5.72 25.45 11.61
CA ALA A 176 -5.58 26.49 10.59
C ALA A 176 -4.64 26.11 9.44
N ILE A 177 -3.63 25.28 9.72
CA ILE A 177 -2.63 24.82 8.73
C ILE A 177 -3.15 23.69 7.83
N GLY A 178 -4.35 23.20 8.08
CA GLY A 178 -5.00 22.13 7.32
C GLY A 178 -4.51 20.73 7.67
N GLU A 179 -5.44 19.78 7.62
CA GLU A 179 -5.23 18.35 7.79
C GLU A 179 -6.14 17.61 6.81
N PHE A 180 -5.61 16.60 6.15
CA PHE A 180 -6.36 15.71 5.25
C PHE A 180 -6.30 14.30 5.79
N ASP A 181 -7.40 13.79 6.36
CA ASP A 181 -7.50 12.38 6.72
C ASP A 181 -7.90 11.59 5.50
N ILE A 182 -6.93 10.90 4.93
CA ILE A 182 -7.10 10.14 3.68
C ILE A 182 -7.85 8.86 3.97
N MET A 183 -7.54 8.24 5.11
CA MET A 183 -8.18 7.04 5.63
C MET A 183 -8.15 7.05 7.14
N GLU A 184 -9.32 7.07 7.75
CA GLU A 184 -9.50 6.73 9.14
C GLU A 184 -10.48 5.58 9.30
N ASN A 185 -10.34 4.84 10.38
CA ASN A 185 -11.31 3.84 10.84
C ASN A 185 -11.36 3.81 12.36
N VAL A 186 -12.51 3.51 12.91
CA VAL A 186 -12.64 3.29 14.35
C VAL A 186 -13.40 2.01 14.66
N ASN A 187 -13.00 1.36 15.77
CA ASN A 187 -13.72 0.24 16.35
C ASN A 187 -13.91 -0.96 15.40
N GLY A 188 -13.06 -1.09 14.37
CA GLY A 188 -13.12 -2.20 13.40
C GLY A 188 -14.41 -2.24 12.57
N LEU A 189 -15.04 -1.10 12.35
CA LEU A 189 -16.21 -0.98 11.46
C LEU A 189 -15.77 -1.16 10.00
N ASN A 190 -16.57 -1.81 9.18
CA ASN A 190 -16.33 -1.84 7.74
C ASN A 190 -16.69 -0.48 7.13
N SER A 191 -15.85 0.52 7.39
CA SER A 191 -16.02 1.89 6.92
C SER A 191 -14.68 2.58 6.83
N VAL A 192 -14.50 3.43 5.83
CA VAL A 192 -13.43 4.40 5.73
C VAL A 192 -14.02 5.81 5.88
N TRP A 193 -13.39 6.64 6.69
CA TRP A 193 -13.67 8.08 6.78
C TRP A 193 -12.59 8.84 6.03
N GLY A 194 -13.00 9.85 5.28
CA GLY A 194 -12.13 10.89 4.70
C GLY A 194 -12.59 12.23 5.20
N VAL A 195 -11.69 13.05 5.77
CA VAL A 195 -12.04 14.27 6.48
C VAL A 195 -11.09 15.40 6.08
N LEU A 196 -11.60 16.64 6.08
CA LEU A 196 -10.81 17.86 6.06
C LEU A 196 -10.96 18.58 7.39
N HIS A 197 -9.85 18.85 8.07
CA HIS A 197 -9.78 19.77 9.20
C HIS A 197 -9.11 21.07 8.79
N CYS A 198 -9.74 22.21 9.15
CA CYS A 198 -9.25 23.53 8.78
C CYS A 198 -9.88 24.67 9.59
N GLY A 199 -9.35 25.87 9.43
CA GLY A 199 -9.95 27.09 9.98
C GLY A 199 -9.66 27.27 11.47
N VAL A 200 -10.69 27.33 12.29
CA VAL A 200 -10.58 27.58 13.73
C VAL A 200 -11.31 26.54 14.55
N ASN A 201 -10.79 26.22 15.72
CA ASN A 201 -11.41 25.34 16.70
C ASN A 201 -11.79 26.15 17.96
N PRO A 202 -13.04 26.06 18.45
CA PRO A 202 -14.16 25.26 17.94
C PRO A 202 -14.88 25.90 16.75
N GLY A 203 -15.50 25.07 15.91
CA GLY A 203 -16.36 25.51 14.81
C GLY A 203 -15.60 25.90 13.55
N GLY A 204 -15.73 27.15 13.09
CA GLY A 204 -15.13 27.59 11.83
C GLY A 204 -15.71 26.94 10.58
N ASP A 205 -15.07 27.19 9.43
CA ASP A 205 -15.51 26.69 8.13
C ASP A 205 -15.56 25.17 8.08
N CYS A 206 -14.64 24.50 8.77
CA CYS A 206 -14.56 23.04 8.81
C CYS A 206 -15.33 22.40 10.00
N GLN A 207 -16.10 23.16 10.76
CA GLN A 207 -16.95 22.66 11.85
C GLN A 207 -16.17 21.87 12.94
N GLU A 208 -15.01 22.42 13.30
CA GLU A 208 -14.11 21.75 14.24
C GLU A 208 -14.74 21.52 15.63
N THR A 209 -14.51 20.36 16.25
CA THR A 209 -13.48 19.35 16.00
C THR A 209 -13.89 18.19 15.08
N ASN A 210 -15.04 18.26 14.39
CA ASN A 210 -15.52 17.15 13.56
C ASN A 210 -14.89 17.13 12.16
N GLY A 211 -14.49 18.30 11.65
CA GLY A 211 -14.06 18.43 10.26
C GLY A 211 -15.23 18.34 9.27
N ILE A 212 -14.94 18.51 7.98
CA ILE A 212 -15.87 18.24 6.88
C ILE A 212 -15.53 16.86 6.33
N GLY A 213 -16.34 15.86 6.62
CA GLY A 213 -16.03 14.47 6.30
C GLY A 213 -17.17 13.71 5.63
N ALA A 214 -16.82 12.60 5.03
CA ALA A 214 -17.74 11.56 4.56
C ALA A 214 -17.16 10.19 4.87
N ASN A 215 -18.03 9.17 4.86
CA ASN A 215 -17.58 7.79 5.04
C ASN A 215 -18.32 6.85 4.10
N ARG A 216 -17.71 5.67 3.89
CA ARG A 216 -18.33 4.57 3.16
C ARG A 216 -17.72 3.23 3.56
N ALA A 217 -18.44 2.14 3.27
CA ALA A 217 -17.85 0.80 3.35
C ALA A 217 -16.79 0.59 2.24
N CYS A 218 -15.76 -0.22 2.53
CA CYS A 218 -14.83 -0.65 1.48
C CYS A 218 -15.56 -1.47 0.41
N PRO A 219 -15.23 -1.31 -0.87
CA PRO A 219 -15.82 -2.10 -1.95
C PRO A 219 -15.40 -3.56 -1.89
N GLY A 220 -16.32 -4.48 -2.17
CA GLY A 220 -16.04 -5.91 -2.19
C GLY A 220 -15.76 -6.48 -0.81
N SER A 221 -14.48 -6.67 -0.46
CA SER A 221 -14.06 -7.15 0.87
C SER A 221 -14.20 -6.07 1.94
N SER A 222 -14.27 -6.47 3.22
CA SER A 222 -14.24 -5.46 4.29
C SER A 222 -12.86 -4.82 4.42
N CYS A 223 -12.83 -3.57 4.88
CA CYS A 223 -11.58 -2.81 5.10
C CYS A 223 -10.57 -3.56 5.99
N GLN A 224 -11.04 -4.45 6.88
CA GLN A 224 -10.22 -5.25 7.79
C GLN A 224 -9.70 -6.54 7.15
N SER A 225 -10.41 -7.11 6.17
CA SER A 225 -10.13 -8.45 5.66
C SER A 225 -9.23 -8.49 4.42
N ALA A 226 -9.00 -7.34 3.78
CA ALA A 226 -8.19 -7.25 2.56
C ALA A 226 -7.44 -5.91 2.48
N MET A 227 -6.44 -5.87 1.59
CA MET A 227 -5.80 -4.62 1.17
C MET A 227 -6.75 -3.81 0.28
N HIS A 228 -6.87 -2.53 0.57
CA HIS A 228 -7.57 -1.54 -0.24
C HIS A 228 -6.65 -0.38 -0.55
N THR A 229 -6.91 0.35 -1.64
CA THR A 229 -6.23 1.60 -1.95
C THR A 229 -7.03 2.77 -1.43
N TYR A 230 -6.40 3.61 -0.62
CA TYR A 230 -6.97 4.85 -0.09
C TYR A 230 -6.23 6.00 -0.72
N ARG A 231 -6.96 6.89 -1.39
CA ARG A 231 -6.40 7.96 -2.21
C ARG A 231 -7.01 9.30 -1.87
N PHE A 232 -6.15 10.31 -1.87
CA PHE A 232 -6.51 11.72 -1.83
C PHE A 232 -5.94 12.43 -3.06
N GLU A 233 -6.72 13.35 -3.62
CA GLU A 233 -6.27 14.22 -4.70
C GLU A 233 -6.52 15.68 -4.36
N TRP A 234 -5.49 16.50 -4.53
CA TRP A 234 -5.60 17.94 -4.52
C TRP A 234 -5.43 18.47 -5.93
N ASP A 235 -6.53 18.94 -6.51
CA ASP A 235 -6.62 19.38 -7.90
C ASP A 235 -6.55 20.91 -7.99
N ARG A 236 -5.43 21.41 -8.50
CA ARG A 236 -5.22 22.82 -8.82
C ARG A 236 -5.28 23.09 -10.33
N SER A 237 -5.67 22.10 -11.14
CA SER A 237 -5.84 22.24 -12.59
C SER A 237 -7.18 22.84 -12.97
N VAL A 238 -8.11 22.88 -12.02
CA VAL A 238 -9.47 23.44 -12.17
C VAL A 238 -9.69 24.63 -11.25
N SER A 239 -10.65 25.47 -11.60
CA SER A 239 -11.07 26.60 -10.76
C SER A 239 -12.61 26.55 -10.58
N PRO A 240 -13.11 26.48 -9.34
CA PRO A 240 -12.39 26.41 -8.07
C PRO A 240 -11.59 25.11 -7.91
N ASN A 241 -10.48 25.17 -7.15
CA ASN A 241 -9.70 23.97 -6.81
C ASN A 241 -10.55 22.95 -6.07
N GLN A 242 -10.15 21.66 -6.15
CA GLN A 242 -10.90 20.57 -5.53
C GLN A 242 -10.00 19.64 -4.72
N LEU A 243 -10.58 19.14 -3.64
CA LEU A 243 -10.03 18.06 -2.82
C LEU A 243 -10.95 16.86 -2.98
N ARG A 244 -10.40 15.65 -3.24
CA ARG A 244 -11.20 14.46 -3.50
C ARG A 244 -10.62 13.25 -2.78
N TRP A 245 -11.49 12.40 -2.23
CA TRP A 245 -11.13 11.16 -1.51
C TRP A 245 -11.72 9.95 -2.22
N TYR A 246 -10.93 8.88 -2.29
CA TYR A 246 -11.28 7.66 -2.99
C TYR A 246 -10.91 6.42 -2.16
N VAL A 247 -11.67 5.34 -2.32
CA VAL A 247 -11.30 4.00 -1.93
C VAL A 247 -11.45 3.08 -3.14
N ASP A 248 -10.39 2.30 -3.47
CA ASP A 248 -10.32 1.44 -4.66
C ASP A 248 -10.75 2.14 -5.95
N GLY A 249 -10.26 3.37 -6.15
CA GLY A 249 -10.57 4.19 -7.30
C GLY A 249 -11.98 4.81 -7.30
N GLN A 250 -12.84 4.50 -6.35
CA GLN A 250 -14.20 5.05 -6.25
C GLN A 250 -14.20 6.28 -5.36
N GLN A 251 -14.52 7.44 -5.93
CA GLN A 251 -14.67 8.68 -5.17
C GLN A 251 -15.84 8.56 -4.20
N PHE A 252 -15.64 9.01 -2.95
CA PHE A 252 -16.70 9.02 -1.94
C PHE A 252 -16.86 10.36 -1.23
N HIS A 253 -15.87 11.25 -1.36
CA HIS A 253 -15.93 12.59 -0.77
C HIS A 253 -15.26 13.61 -1.68
N SER A 254 -15.73 14.84 -1.64
CA SER A 254 -15.08 15.97 -2.30
C SER A 254 -15.43 17.30 -1.67
N ILE A 255 -14.48 18.21 -1.68
CA ILE A 255 -14.63 19.58 -1.19
C ILE A 255 -14.09 20.51 -2.26
N SER A 256 -14.90 21.52 -2.62
CA SER A 256 -14.50 22.58 -3.53
C SER A 256 -14.01 23.79 -2.75
N GLN A 257 -12.98 24.47 -3.26
CA GLN A 257 -12.40 25.69 -2.67
C GLN A 257 -13.45 26.72 -2.24
N ASN A 258 -14.51 26.90 -3.02
CA ASN A 258 -15.56 27.90 -2.74
C ASN A 258 -16.55 27.49 -1.64
N GLN A 259 -16.40 26.31 -1.05
CA GLN A 259 -17.13 25.90 0.16
C GLN A 259 -16.50 26.47 1.44
N LEU A 260 -15.27 27.00 1.34
CA LEU A 260 -14.50 27.57 2.44
C LEU A 260 -14.29 29.08 2.21
N SER A 261 -14.11 29.83 3.28
CA SER A 261 -13.70 31.24 3.16
C SER A 261 -12.31 31.34 2.51
N ALA A 262 -12.06 32.43 1.80
CA ALA A 262 -10.76 32.69 1.17
C ALA A 262 -9.61 32.67 2.18
N THR A 263 -9.85 33.12 3.41
CA THR A 263 -8.88 33.12 4.50
C THR A 263 -8.53 31.70 4.92
N THR A 264 -9.53 30.86 5.18
CA THR A 264 -9.31 29.46 5.56
C THR A 264 -8.56 28.72 4.47
N TRP A 265 -9.01 28.85 3.21
CA TRP A 265 -8.34 28.22 2.07
C TRP A 265 -6.89 28.69 1.94
N SER A 266 -6.61 29.99 2.06
CA SER A 266 -5.27 30.55 1.99
C SER A 266 -4.36 30.04 3.11
N ASN A 267 -4.87 29.96 4.34
CA ASN A 267 -4.09 29.47 5.48
C ASN A 267 -3.65 28.01 5.29
N MET A 268 -4.57 27.13 4.88
CA MET A 268 -4.27 25.70 4.70
C MET A 268 -3.48 25.40 3.43
N THR A 269 -3.51 26.27 2.42
CA THR A 269 -2.85 26.01 1.14
C THR A 269 -1.66 26.92 0.83
N GLY A 270 -1.47 28.02 1.61
CA GLY A 270 -0.45 29.03 1.36
C GLY A 270 0.98 28.64 1.76
N HIS A 271 1.14 27.61 2.59
CA HIS A 271 2.44 27.15 3.09
C HIS A 271 3.14 26.15 2.13
N ALA A 272 4.30 25.64 2.56
CA ALA A 272 5.18 24.82 1.72
C ALA A 272 4.57 23.49 1.26
N GLY A 273 3.58 22.96 1.96
CA GLY A 273 2.92 21.69 1.68
C GLY A 273 2.65 20.89 2.95
N TYR A 274 2.53 19.60 2.80
CA TYR A 274 2.11 18.67 3.84
C TYR A 274 3.16 17.58 4.05
N PHE A 275 3.15 16.95 5.23
CA PHE A 275 3.81 15.69 5.48
C PHE A 275 2.77 14.60 5.74
N LEU A 276 3.13 13.34 5.47
CA LEU A 276 2.22 12.21 5.58
C LEU A 276 2.46 11.47 6.89
N LEU A 277 1.39 10.91 7.45
CA LEU A 277 1.43 10.17 8.70
C LEU A 277 0.71 8.83 8.57
N LEU A 278 1.23 7.84 9.30
CA LEU A 278 0.62 6.54 9.52
C LEU A 278 0.65 6.23 11.00
N ASN A 279 -0.48 5.85 11.59
CA ASN A 279 -0.52 5.42 12.98
C ASN A 279 -1.69 4.46 13.25
N VAL A 280 -1.64 3.79 14.39
CA VAL A 280 -2.80 3.16 15.00
C VAL A 280 -2.91 3.70 16.42
N ALA A 281 -3.87 4.58 16.65
CA ALA A 281 -4.21 5.07 17.99
C ALA A 281 -5.11 4.06 18.73
N MET A 282 -5.20 4.21 20.05
CA MET A 282 -6.08 3.41 20.89
C MET A 282 -6.93 4.32 21.78
N GLY A 283 -8.25 4.16 21.72
CA GLY A 283 -9.18 5.03 22.46
C GLY A 283 -9.19 6.45 21.91
N GLY A 284 -9.62 7.41 22.74
CA GLY A 284 -9.73 8.81 22.35
C GLY A 284 -11.13 9.22 21.90
N ALA A 285 -11.26 10.47 21.49
CA ALA A 285 -12.56 11.09 21.23
C ALA A 285 -13.38 10.39 20.15
N PHE A 286 -12.74 10.05 19.02
CA PHE A 286 -13.46 9.49 17.87
C PHE A 286 -13.97 8.06 18.14
N PRO A 287 -13.14 7.05 18.56
CA PRO A 287 -13.68 5.74 18.91
C PRO A 287 -14.72 5.78 20.03
N ASN A 288 -14.53 6.64 21.03
CA ASN A 288 -15.48 6.80 22.14
C ASN A 288 -16.82 7.38 21.66
N GLY A 289 -16.76 8.40 20.81
CA GLY A 289 -17.95 9.03 20.23
C GLY A 289 -18.78 8.06 19.40
N VAL A 290 -18.11 7.28 18.54
CA VAL A 290 -18.80 6.29 17.67
C VAL A 290 -19.35 5.11 18.46
N SER A 291 -18.65 4.64 19.50
CA SER A 291 -19.12 3.52 20.34
C SER A 291 -20.10 3.91 21.43
N GLY A 292 -20.20 5.21 21.75
CA GLY A 292 -21.01 5.72 22.87
C GLY A 292 -20.49 5.33 24.26
N GLN A 293 -19.22 4.89 24.35
CA GLN A 293 -18.58 4.50 25.61
C GLN A 293 -17.06 4.73 25.56
N SER A 294 -16.43 4.73 26.73
CA SER A 294 -14.97 4.78 26.81
C SER A 294 -14.35 3.51 26.21
N THR A 295 -13.34 3.68 25.36
CA THR A 295 -12.58 2.63 24.71
C THR A 295 -11.07 2.84 24.90
N PRO A 296 -10.24 1.79 24.79
CA PRO A 296 -10.57 0.36 24.63
C PRO A 296 -11.28 -0.23 25.87
N THR A 297 -11.97 -1.34 25.69
CA THR A 297 -12.67 -2.06 26.76
C THR A 297 -11.87 -3.28 27.23
N ALA A 298 -12.38 -3.99 28.23
CA ALA A 298 -11.79 -5.25 28.66
C ALA A 298 -11.79 -6.35 27.57
N SER A 299 -12.72 -6.26 26.60
CA SER A 299 -12.83 -7.17 25.47
C SER A 299 -11.88 -6.84 24.32
N THR A 300 -11.25 -5.65 24.33
CA THR A 300 -10.36 -5.22 23.25
C THR A 300 -9.11 -6.09 23.22
N VAL A 301 -8.87 -6.72 22.06
CA VAL A 301 -7.70 -7.59 21.87
C VAL A 301 -6.46 -6.78 21.47
N SER A 302 -5.31 -7.29 21.86
CA SER A 302 -3.99 -6.73 21.54
C SER A 302 -3.40 -7.36 20.28
N GLY A 303 -2.48 -6.68 19.60
CA GLY A 303 -1.60 -7.28 18.60
C GLY A 303 -2.24 -7.45 17.21
N ARG A 304 -3.23 -6.64 16.84
CA ARG A 304 -3.78 -6.63 15.47
C ARG A 304 -3.18 -5.48 14.67
N PRO A 305 -2.29 -5.76 13.72
CA PRO A 305 -1.61 -4.72 12.99
C PRO A 305 -2.47 -4.08 11.91
N MET A 306 -2.25 -2.80 11.65
CA MET A 306 -2.42 -2.21 10.33
C MET A 306 -1.25 -2.64 9.46
N VAL A 307 -1.52 -3.07 8.23
CA VAL A 307 -0.50 -3.51 7.27
C VAL A 307 -0.51 -2.58 6.07
N VAL A 308 0.64 -2.02 5.74
CA VAL A 308 0.79 -1.05 4.63
C VAL A 308 1.75 -1.63 3.60
N ASP A 309 1.25 -1.83 2.38
CA ASP A 309 2.01 -2.35 1.24
C ASP A 309 2.89 -1.24 0.63
N TYR A 310 2.30 -0.09 0.35
CA TYR A 310 3.05 1.08 -0.09
C TYR A 310 2.35 2.38 0.29
N VAL A 311 3.12 3.46 0.29
CA VAL A 311 2.64 4.84 0.20
C VAL A 311 3.32 5.51 -0.97
N ALA A 312 2.55 6.19 -1.82
CA ALA A 312 3.11 6.87 -2.98
C ALA A 312 2.41 8.18 -3.28
N VAL A 313 3.16 9.10 -3.84
CA VAL A 313 2.71 10.43 -4.25
C VAL A 313 3.06 10.66 -5.70
N TRP A 314 2.07 10.99 -6.50
CA TRP A 314 2.25 11.36 -7.92
C TRP A 314 1.75 12.77 -8.19
N GLN A 315 2.24 13.37 -9.26
CA GLN A 315 1.75 14.66 -9.75
C GLN A 315 1.46 14.56 -11.24
N SER A 316 0.32 15.09 -11.66
CA SER A 316 -0.02 15.17 -13.09
C SER A 316 0.93 16.10 -13.84
N GLY A 317 1.16 15.83 -15.13
CA GLY A 317 1.81 16.76 -16.05
C GLY A 317 1.01 18.04 -16.28
N SER A 318 1.61 19.07 -16.88
CA SER A 318 0.89 20.28 -17.27
C SER A 318 -0.13 19.95 -18.37
N GLY A 319 -1.40 20.27 -18.14
CA GLY A 319 -2.49 20.10 -19.12
C GLY A 319 -3.34 18.85 -18.96
N GLY A 320 -3.09 18.00 -17.91
CA GLY A 320 -3.97 16.90 -17.59
C GLY A 320 -5.13 17.37 -16.72
N GLY A 321 -6.25 17.77 -17.30
CA GLY A 321 -7.50 17.91 -16.57
C GLY A 321 -7.87 16.53 -16.01
N GLY A 322 -8.38 16.51 -14.77
CA GLY A 322 -8.81 15.29 -14.10
C GLY A 322 -9.81 14.54 -14.98
N GLY A 323 -9.34 13.48 -15.63
CA GLY A 323 -10.21 12.49 -16.20
C GLY A 323 -10.78 11.70 -15.05
N ASP A 324 -12.10 11.68 -14.93
CA ASP A 324 -12.79 10.76 -14.06
C ASP A 324 -12.30 9.34 -14.39
N ASP A 325 -11.57 8.70 -13.46
CA ASP A 325 -11.19 7.28 -13.55
C ASP A 325 -12.43 6.34 -13.49
N ASN A 326 -13.63 6.91 -13.56
CA ASN A 326 -14.91 6.21 -13.75
C ASN A 326 -15.25 5.97 -15.21
N THR A 327 -14.37 6.34 -16.16
CA THR A 327 -14.56 5.89 -17.52
C THR A 327 -14.26 4.39 -17.56
N PRO A 328 -15.20 3.54 -17.97
CA PRO A 328 -14.86 2.17 -18.34
C PRO A 328 -13.67 2.26 -19.33
N PRO A 329 -12.69 1.35 -19.26
CA PRO A 329 -11.59 1.39 -20.22
C PRO A 329 -12.18 1.54 -21.61
N PRO A 330 -11.65 2.45 -22.44
CA PRO A 330 -12.24 2.70 -23.76
C PRO A 330 -12.32 1.37 -24.48
N THR A 331 -13.52 1.00 -24.83
CA THR A 331 -13.79 -0.13 -25.71
C THR A 331 -13.33 0.27 -27.10
N GLY A 332 -12.11 -0.10 -27.44
CA GLY A 332 -11.62 0.02 -28.80
C GLY A 332 -10.33 0.84 -28.94
N GLY A 333 -9.21 0.15 -29.23
CA GLY A 333 -8.00 0.76 -29.72
C GLY A 333 -6.69 0.37 -29.04
N GLY A 334 -6.65 -0.75 -28.31
CA GLY A 334 -5.38 -1.32 -27.84
C GLY A 334 -4.54 -1.83 -29.01
N VAL A 335 -3.20 -1.82 -28.87
CA VAL A 335 -2.32 -2.46 -29.84
C VAL A 335 -2.59 -3.96 -29.84
N ASP A 336 -2.99 -4.53 -30.98
CA ASP A 336 -3.22 -5.98 -31.10
C ASP A 336 -1.93 -6.73 -30.79
N ALA A 337 -1.94 -7.59 -29.78
CA ALA A 337 -0.81 -8.43 -29.42
C ALA A 337 -0.34 -9.37 -30.54
N ARG A 338 -1.13 -9.55 -31.59
CA ARG A 338 -0.77 -10.32 -32.80
C ARG A 338 -0.01 -9.50 -33.83
N SER A 339 0.02 -8.17 -33.66
CA SER A 339 0.84 -7.28 -34.48
C SER A 339 2.28 -7.22 -33.96
N THR A 340 3.19 -6.73 -34.81
CA THR A 340 4.55 -6.43 -34.39
C THR A 340 4.52 -5.18 -33.50
N ILE A 341 5.01 -5.31 -32.27
CA ILE A 341 5.21 -4.21 -31.36
C ILE A 341 6.70 -3.93 -31.31
N GLN A 342 7.09 -2.75 -31.75
CA GLN A 342 8.50 -2.34 -31.77
C GLN A 342 8.98 -2.17 -30.33
N ALA A 343 10.23 -2.63 -30.05
CA ALA A 343 10.77 -2.69 -28.70
C ALA A 343 10.91 -1.28 -28.07
N GLU A 344 11.22 -0.28 -28.87
CA GLU A 344 11.40 1.11 -28.47
C GLU A 344 10.08 1.83 -28.13
N ASN A 345 8.90 1.24 -28.46
CA ASN A 345 7.59 1.80 -28.16
C ASN A 345 7.10 1.44 -26.74
N TYR A 346 8.02 1.17 -25.82
CA TYR A 346 7.69 0.91 -24.42
C TYR A 346 7.16 2.17 -23.73
N GLN A 347 6.28 2.01 -22.75
CA GLN A 347 5.77 3.08 -21.89
C GLN A 347 6.62 3.24 -20.61
N ALA A 348 7.33 2.18 -20.20
CA ALA A 348 8.29 2.25 -19.09
C ALA A 348 9.40 1.22 -19.23
N GLN A 349 10.54 1.50 -18.62
CA GLN A 349 11.69 0.60 -18.64
C GLN A 349 12.56 0.75 -17.38
N SER A 350 13.41 -0.23 -17.12
CA SER A 350 14.46 -0.15 -16.12
C SER A 350 15.77 -0.73 -16.66
N GLY A 351 16.81 0.08 -16.61
CA GLY A 351 18.20 -0.31 -16.92
C GLY A 351 18.54 -0.51 -18.39
N THR A 352 17.61 -0.19 -19.32
CA THR A 352 17.87 -0.23 -20.77
C THR A 352 18.10 1.20 -21.31
N GLN A 353 18.62 1.33 -22.53
CA GLN A 353 18.77 2.59 -23.22
C GLN A 353 18.35 2.43 -24.69
N LEU A 354 17.89 3.52 -25.30
CA LEU A 354 17.65 3.56 -26.74
C LEU A 354 18.95 3.89 -27.46
N GLU A 355 19.21 3.19 -28.56
CA GLU A 355 20.32 3.46 -29.46
C GLU A 355 19.83 3.55 -30.92
N THR A 356 20.52 4.34 -31.72
CA THR A 356 20.17 4.46 -33.13
C THR A 356 20.56 3.20 -33.88
N THR A 357 19.62 2.61 -34.63
CA THR A 357 19.89 1.44 -35.46
C THR A 357 19.91 1.77 -36.96
N THR A 358 20.61 0.95 -37.72
CA THR A 358 20.64 1.00 -39.19
C THR A 358 19.92 -0.19 -39.82
N ASP A 359 19.12 -0.92 -39.07
CA ASP A 359 18.37 -2.07 -39.60
C ASP A 359 17.24 -1.65 -40.55
N SER A 360 16.53 -2.64 -41.14
CA SER A 360 15.49 -2.37 -42.14
C SER A 360 14.16 -1.92 -41.55
N GLY A 361 14.15 -0.93 -40.78
CA GLY A 361 13.02 -0.24 -40.15
C GLY A 361 13.46 1.13 -39.76
N GLY A 362 14.75 1.30 -39.58
CA GLY A 362 15.38 2.55 -39.11
C GLY A 362 14.91 2.92 -37.73
N GLY A 363 15.38 4.04 -37.20
CA GLY A 363 14.93 4.58 -35.93
C GLY A 363 15.81 4.19 -34.75
N GLN A 364 15.27 3.66 -33.71
CA GLN A 364 15.94 3.31 -32.47
C GLN A 364 15.71 1.85 -32.09
N ASP A 365 16.70 1.27 -31.44
CA ASP A 365 16.64 -0.02 -30.77
C ASP A 365 16.73 0.13 -29.26
N VAL A 366 16.36 -0.92 -28.54
CA VAL A 366 16.60 -1.02 -27.11
C VAL A 366 17.91 -1.77 -26.87
N GLY A 367 18.94 -1.03 -26.49
CA GLY A 367 20.26 -1.55 -26.15
C GLY A 367 20.51 -1.67 -24.65
N TYR A 368 21.74 -2.10 -24.31
CA TYR A 368 22.26 -2.17 -22.94
C TYR A 368 21.45 -3.11 -22.00
N ILE A 369 20.88 -4.18 -22.56
CA ILE A 369 20.02 -5.10 -21.82
C ILE A 369 20.88 -6.01 -20.94
N ASN A 370 20.65 -5.96 -19.62
CA ASN A 370 21.29 -6.79 -18.62
C ASN A 370 20.23 -7.62 -17.85
N ASN A 371 20.71 -8.61 -17.08
CA ASN A 371 19.81 -9.37 -16.22
C ASN A 371 19.10 -8.46 -15.20
N GLY A 372 17.78 -8.58 -15.13
CA GLY A 372 16.94 -7.73 -14.27
C GLY A 372 16.35 -6.50 -14.96
N ASN A 373 16.80 -6.16 -16.17
CA ASN A 373 16.18 -5.09 -16.95
C ASN A 373 14.82 -5.52 -17.49
N TRP A 374 13.91 -4.54 -17.68
CA TRP A 374 12.58 -4.81 -18.19
C TRP A 374 12.03 -3.63 -19.01
N LEU A 375 11.11 -3.94 -19.91
CA LEU A 375 10.28 -3.01 -20.69
C LEU A 375 8.81 -3.30 -20.39
N ARG A 376 7.98 -2.25 -20.34
CA ARG A 376 6.53 -2.35 -20.18
C ARG A 376 5.81 -1.73 -21.35
N TYR A 377 4.82 -2.47 -21.87
CA TYR A 377 3.92 -2.04 -22.92
C TYR A 377 2.50 -2.04 -22.37
N ASP A 378 1.83 -0.88 -22.44
CA ASP A 378 0.48 -0.70 -21.95
C ASP A 378 -0.56 -0.85 -23.09
N ASN A 379 -1.81 -1.15 -22.72
CA ASN A 379 -2.92 -1.28 -23.66
C ASN A 379 -2.69 -2.29 -24.80
N VAL A 380 -2.03 -3.41 -24.50
CA VAL A 380 -1.86 -4.51 -25.46
C VAL A 380 -3.10 -5.42 -25.38
N ASP A 381 -3.83 -5.52 -26.48
CA ASP A 381 -5.01 -6.39 -26.58
C ASP A 381 -4.61 -7.79 -27.01
N PHE A 382 -4.72 -8.75 -26.10
CA PHE A 382 -4.47 -10.18 -26.36
C PHE A 382 -5.69 -10.92 -26.91
N GLY A 383 -6.85 -10.26 -27.01
CA GLY A 383 -8.10 -10.88 -27.40
C GLY A 383 -8.53 -12.02 -26.49
N SER A 384 -9.47 -12.84 -26.96
CA SER A 384 -9.99 -14.01 -26.23
C SER A 384 -9.20 -15.30 -26.49
N THR A 385 -8.35 -15.33 -27.52
CA THR A 385 -7.58 -16.53 -27.93
C THR A 385 -6.15 -16.47 -27.38
N PRO A 386 -5.58 -17.60 -26.89
CA PRO A 386 -4.17 -17.64 -26.47
C PRO A 386 -3.24 -17.20 -27.60
N VAL A 387 -2.27 -16.35 -27.29
CA VAL A 387 -1.23 -15.90 -28.21
C VAL A 387 0.14 -16.29 -27.67
N GLY A 388 1.03 -16.74 -28.55
CA GLY A 388 2.44 -16.90 -28.24
C GLY A 388 3.19 -15.60 -28.52
N VAL A 389 4.06 -15.18 -27.63
CA VAL A 389 4.93 -14.03 -27.83
C VAL A 389 6.31 -14.52 -28.29
N LYS A 390 6.83 -13.92 -29.36
CA LYS A 390 8.20 -14.13 -29.82
C LYS A 390 8.96 -12.82 -29.68
N SER A 391 10.20 -12.87 -29.21
CA SER A 391 11.13 -11.77 -29.30
C SER A 391 12.20 -12.06 -30.35
N ASN A 392 12.59 -11.06 -31.12
CA ASN A 392 13.70 -11.15 -32.09
C ASN A 392 15.00 -10.69 -31.44
N GLY A 393 15.27 -11.09 -30.21
CA GLY A 393 16.48 -10.71 -29.48
C GLY A 393 16.83 -11.70 -28.38
N THR A 394 18.00 -11.51 -27.78
CA THR A 394 18.47 -12.31 -26.64
C THR A 394 17.84 -11.82 -25.35
N GLY A 395 16.79 -12.44 -24.87
CA GLY A 395 16.16 -12.09 -23.61
C GLY A 395 14.96 -12.99 -23.29
N ALA A 396 14.52 -12.98 -22.04
CA ALA A 396 13.29 -13.63 -21.61
C ALA A 396 12.13 -12.63 -21.66
N VAL A 397 11.04 -12.97 -22.35
CA VAL A 397 9.82 -12.18 -22.37
C VAL A 397 8.87 -12.71 -21.31
N ILE A 398 8.51 -11.89 -20.35
CA ILE A 398 7.48 -12.20 -19.35
C ILE A 398 6.25 -11.38 -19.69
N VAL A 399 5.18 -12.05 -20.14
CA VAL A 399 3.89 -11.38 -20.39
C VAL A 399 3.04 -11.51 -19.14
N ARG A 400 2.70 -10.39 -18.52
CA ARG A 400 1.73 -10.32 -17.43
C ARG A 400 0.41 -9.76 -17.99
N ARG A 401 -0.62 -10.58 -18.08
CA ARG A 401 -1.96 -10.13 -18.44
C ARG A 401 -2.70 -9.70 -17.17
N ARG A 402 -3.26 -8.48 -17.16
CA ARG A 402 -4.24 -8.08 -16.16
C ARG A 402 -5.58 -8.70 -16.58
N VAL A 403 -6.14 -9.60 -15.79
CA VAL A 403 -7.44 -10.22 -16.04
C VAL A 403 -8.46 -9.51 -15.16
N SER A 404 -9.60 -9.15 -15.73
CA SER A 404 -10.75 -8.65 -14.97
C SER A 404 -11.22 -9.64 -13.90
N PRO A 405 -11.87 -9.19 -12.80
CA PRO A 405 -12.22 -10.07 -11.68
C PRO A 405 -13.08 -11.24 -12.16
N GLY A 406 -12.59 -12.47 -11.92
CA GLY A 406 -13.33 -13.71 -12.18
C GLY A 406 -12.59 -14.81 -12.93
N GLN A 407 -11.42 -14.56 -13.49
CA GLN A 407 -10.64 -15.61 -14.17
C GLN A 407 -9.16 -15.53 -13.80
N ILE A 408 -8.65 -16.56 -13.13
CA ILE A 408 -7.24 -16.72 -12.79
C ILE A 408 -6.59 -17.61 -13.85
N TRP A 409 -5.62 -17.07 -14.59
CA TRP A 409 -4.65 -17.87 -15.34
C TRP A 409 -3.27 -17.28 -15.16
N SER A 410 -2.38 -18.02 -14.51
CA SER A 410 -0.95 -17.73 -14.43
C SER A 410 -0.22 -18.61 -15.47
N GLY A 411 0.35 -17.99 -16.49
CA GLY A 411 1.22 -18.67 -17.44
C GLY A 411 2.63 -18.06 -17.41
N ARG A 412 3.60 -18.77 -16.86
CA ARG A 412 5.02 -18.48 -17.08
C ARG A 412 5.41 -19.08 -18.43
N TRP A 413 5.94 -18.26 -19.31
CA TRP A 413 6.63 -18.75 -20.51
C TRP A 413 8.10 -18.34 -20.41
N CYS A 414 8.96 -19.31 -20.20
CA CYS A 414 10.40 -19.13 -20.40
C CYS A 414 10.70 -19.52 -21.84
N LEU A 415 11.15 -18.60 -22.67
CA LEU A 415 11.73 -18.91 -23.96
C LEU A 415 13.21 -19.29 -23.74
N GLY A 416 13.52 -20.55 -23.94
CA GLY A 416 14.89 -21.06 -23.97
C GLY A 416 15.68 -20.44 -25.12
N ARG A 417 17.01 -20.35 -24.94
CA ARG A 417 17.97 -19.97 -25.97
C ARG A 417 17.64 -20.70 -27.30
N VAL A 418 17.48 -19.92 -28.33
CA VAL A 418 17.72 -20.41 -29.70
C VAL A 418 19.09 -19.91 -30.07
N GLY A 419 19.99 -20.91 -30.35
CA GLY A 419 21.38 -20.67 -30.75
C GLY A 419 21.52 -20.13 -32.15
#